data_73c8c3e901a1c33efb4a7d9b26775305
#
_entry.id   73c8c3e901a1c33efb4a7d9b26775305
#
_cell.length_a   1.000
_cell.length_b   1.000
_cell.length_c   1.000
_cell.angle_alpha   90.00
_cell.angle_beta   90.00
_cell.angle_gamma   90.00
#
_symmetry.space_group_name_H-M   'P 1'
#
loop_
_entity.id
_entity.type
_entity.pdbx_description
1 polymer ?
#
loop_
_entity_poly.entity_id
_entity_poly.type
_entity_poly.pdbx_seq_one_letter_code
_entity_poly.pdbx_strand_id
1 'polypeptide(L)'
;MGSSPVRIGLIGTGMVAQVMHLPHLFELPELFEVAALCDLSPGTVEAVGAKYGIRHTFSDYREMLERADLDAVMVLTQDHAEPATDALRAGKHVFIEKPMCHNLDEADELLDAQAQSGCVAQLGHHKIYDPGYVAGRERIRQMQSPHLIRLYDINGPNDLFLEHYDIVRVDDVDAGEKERMGRLRQESMQRAIGVQPEAVMRAYGKMLGLSIHDIYILDGAFGLPERVVSTEIWNGGGAFVSILAYPNNLRCILDTAAVLDLRLFDERMTVYAPDGIVSIVFPSPFLKNAATVVEEWRMDGKHFRESTTTASYEEAFKLELIHFHDCIVNGKTPHTPASGGRAQIALLIDMIKAYRP
;
A
#
# COMPACT_ATOMS: atom_id res chain seq x y z
N MET A 1 -9.04 -33.32 0.47
CA MET A 1 -8.45 -33.09 -0.86
C MET A 1 -8.17 -31.62 -0.89
N GLY A 2 -6.90 -31.18 -1.10
CA GLY A 2 -6.59 -29.77 -1.19
C GLY A 2 -7.31 -29.18 -2.41
N SER A 3 -7.82 -27.94 -2.29
CA SER A 3 -8.29 -27.17 -3.45
C SER A 3 -7.15 -26.99 -4.44
N SER A 4 -7.44 -26.92 -5.72
CA SER A 4 -6.43 -26.53 -6.71
C SER A 4 -5.88 -25.13 -6.36
N PRO A 5 -4.59 -24.86 -6.65
CA PRO A 5 -4.06 -23.51 -6.49
C PRO A 5 -4.89 -22.47 -7.23
N VAL A 6 -5.01 -21.27 -6.67
CA VAL A 6 -5.66 -20.13 -7.32
C VAL A 6 -4.80 -19.71 -8.52
N ARG A 7 -5.38 -19.72 -9.73
CA ARG A 7 -4.71 -19.31 -10.97
C ARG A 7 -4.72 -17.79 -11.07
N ILE A 8 -3.55 -17.18 -10.93
CA ILE A 8 -3.42 -15.72 -10.82
C ILE A 8 -2.66 -15.11 -12.00
N GLY A 9 -3.17 -14.00 -12.52
CA GLY A 9 -2.50 -13.15 -13.49
C GLY A 9 -1.95 -11.88 -12.85
N LEU A 10 -0.79 -11.40 -13.31
CA LEU A 10 -0.23 -10.14 -12.83
C LEU A 10 -0.35 -9.08 -13.93
N ILE A 11 -0.94 -7.92 -13.60
CA ILE A 11 -1.02 -6.72 -14.43
C ILE A 11 0.01 -5.73 -13.88
N GLY A 12 1.12 -5.57 -14.57
CA GLY A 12 2.32 -4.87 -14.15
C GLY A 12 3.40 -5.83 -13.66
N THR A 13 4.55 -5.84 -14.33
CA THR A 13 5.74 -6.65 -13.98
C THR A 13 6.92 -5.78 -13.57
N GLY A 14 6.62 -4.58 -13.02
CA GLY A 14 7.60 -3.62 -12.54
C GLY A 14 8.34 -4.08 -11.28
N MET A 15 8.99 -3.12 -10.61
CA MET A 15 9.85 -3.36 -9.44
C MET A 15 9.11 -4.11 -8.31
N VAL A 16 7.92 -3.65 -7.92
CA VAL A 16 7.16 -4.27 -6.81
C VAL A 16 6.78 -5.72 -7.15
N ALA A 17 6.36 -5.98 -8.39
CA ALA A 17 6.07 -7.35 -8.84
C ALA A 17 7.30 -8.25 -8.72
N GLN A 18 8.47 -7.78 -9.20
CA GLN A 18 9.68 -8.59 -9.26
C GLN A 18 10.39 -8.76 -7.90
N VAL A 19 10.35 -7.76 -7.05
CA VAL A 19 11.04 -7.75 -5.76
C VAL A 19 10.17 -8.36 -4.65
N MET A 20 8.87 -8.05 -4.65
CA MET A 20 7.98 -8.39 -3.54
C MET A 20 7.01 -9.53 -3.89
N HIS A 21 6.21 -9.43 -4.95
CA HIS A 21 5.11 -10.37 -5.16
C HIS A 21 5.51 -11.69 -5.82
N LEU A 22 6.21 -11.64 -6.96
CA LEU A 22 6.61 -12.86 -7.68
C LEU A 22 7.43 -13.82 -6.81
N PRO A 23 8.47 -13.37 -6.05
CA PRO A 23 9.19 -14.28 -5.18
C PRO A 23 8.30 -15.01 -4.18
N HIS A 24 7.37 -14.30 -3.52
CA HIS A 24 6.47 -14.92 -2.55
C HIS A 24 5.40 -15.81 -3.18
N LEU A 25 4.89 -15.47 -4.36
CA LEU A 25 3.99 -16.35 -5.10
C LEU A 25 4.66 -17.69 -5.44
N PHE A 26 5.95 -17.66 -5.82
CA PHE A 26 6.73 -18.86 -6.09
C PHE A 26 7.17 -19.63 -4.83
N GLU A 27 7.12 -19.00 -3.65
CA GLU A 27 7.25 -19.68 -2.35
C GLU A 27 5.96 -20.37 -1.89
N LEU A 28 4.83 -20.10 -2.54
CA LEU A 28 3.48 -20.56 -2.18
C LEU A 28 2.80 -21.36 -3.31
N PRO A 29 3.48 -22.36 -3.93
CA PRO A 29 2.95 -23.06 -5.11
C PRO A 29 1.71 -23.91 -4.82
N GLU A 30 1.45 -24.26 -3.55
CA GLU A 30 0.23 -24.95 -3.13
C GLU A 30 -0.98 -24.02 -3.02
N LEU A 31 -0.75 -22.69 -2.95
CA LEU A 31 -1.79 -21.67 -2.87
C LEU A 31 -2.04 -21.01 -4.22
N PHE A 32 -0.99 -20.74 -5.00
CA PHE A 32 -1.07 -19.98 -6.23
C PHE A 32 -0.33 -20.62 -7.40
N GLU A 33 -0.91 -20.50 -8.59
CA GLU A 33 -0.26 -20.72 -9.88
C GLU A 33 -0.21 -19.39 -10.62
N VAL A 34 0.99 -18.84 -10.87
CA VAL A 34 1.11 -17.64 -11.73
C VAL A 34 0.94 -18.06 -13.18
N ALA A 35 -0.27 -17.88 -13.70
CA ALA A 35 -0.70 -18.38 -14.99
C ALA A 35 -0.39 -17.42 -16.15
N ALA A 36 -0.38 -16.11 -15.90
CA ALA A 36 -0.14 -15.09 -16.93
C ALA A 36 0.52 -13.83 -16.36
N LEU A 37 1.25 -13.12 -17.22
CA LEU A 37 1.83 -11.80 -16.95
C LEU A 37 1.38 -10.81 -18.01
N CYS A 38 1.17 -9.54 -17.60
CA CYS A 38 0.90 -8.45 -18.50
C CYS A 38 1.73 -7.21 -18.09
N ASP A 39 2.32 -6.53 -19.07
CA ASP A 39 2.97 -5.24 -18.89
C ASP A 39 2.93 -4.44 -20.21
N LEU A 40 2.90 -3.12 -20.11
CA LEU A 40 2.99 -2.22 -21.28
C LEU A 40 4.31 -2.35 -22.04
N SER A 41 5.37 -2.82 -21.38
CA SER A 41 6.68 -3.12 -21.97
C SER A 41 6.72 -4.59 -22.41
N PRO A 42 6.60 -4.90 -23.71
CA PRO A 42 6.70 -6.27 -24.20
C PRO A 42 8.02 -6.93 -23.81
N GLY A 43 9.13 -6.22 -23.94
CA GLY A 43 10.46 -6.75 -23.56
C GLY A 43 10.57 -7.04 -22.08
N THR A 44 9.99 -6.21 -21.20
CA THR A 44 9.99 -6.48 -19.75
C THR A 44 9.16 -7.70 -19.41
N VAL A 45 7.91 -7.81 -19.93
CA VAL A 45 7.04 -8.94 -19.60
C VAL A 45 7.58 -10.27 -20.13
N GLU A 46 8.16 -10.27 -21.33
CA GLU A 46 8.80 -11.47 -21.91
C GLU A 46 9.99 -11.92 -21.10
N ALA A 47 10.88 -10.98 -20.71
CA ALA A 47 12.08 -11.32 -19.93
C ALA A 47 11.73 -11.78 -18.50
N VAL A 48 10.73 -11.18 -17.85
CA VAL A 48 10.22 -11.63 -16.56
C VAL A 48 9.55 -12.99 -16.70
N GLY A 49 8.75 -13.20 -17.75
CA GLY A 49 8.14 -14.49 -18.08
C GLY A 49 9.19 -15.59 -18.24
N ALA A 50 10.26 -15.32 -18.99
CA ALA A 50 11.36 -16.26 -19.17
C ALA A 50 12.10 -16.56 -17.85
N LYS A 51 12.34 -15.52 -17.01
CA LYS A 51 13.00 -15.67 -15.69
C LYS A 51 12.22 -16.60 -14.75
N TYR A 52 10.89 -16.54 -14.77
CA TYR A 52 10.03 -17.33 -13.90
C TYR A 52 9.37 -18.53 -14.57
N GLY A 53 9.63 -18.78 -15.86
CA GLY A 53 9.06 -19.90 -16.60
C GLY A 53 7.59 -19.74 -16.96
N ILE A 54 7.06 -18.52 -16.96
CA ILE A 54 5.68 -18.17 -17.28
C ILE A 54 5.57 -17.92 -18.78
N ARG A 55 4.72 -18.71 -19.47
CA ARG A 55 4.65 -18.71 -20.94
C ARG A 55 3.62 -17.73 -21.51
N HIS A 56 2.59 -17.42 -20.74
CA HIS A 56 1.51 -16.53 -21.19
C HIS A 56 1.84 -15.10 -20.80
N THR A 57 2.33 -14.32 -21.78
CA THR A 57 2.67 -12.91 -21.62
C THR A 57 1.82 -12.06 -22.53
N PHE A 58 1.38 -10.90 -22.06
CA PHE A 58 0.47 -10.00 -22.76
C PHE A 58 0.98 -8.55 -22.63
N SER A 59 0.67 -7.72 -23.63
CA SER A 59 0.91 -6.26 -23.57
C SER A 59 -0.38 -5.48 -23.29
N ASP A 60 -1.53 -6.11 -23.39
CA ASP A 60 -2.83 -5.57 -23.04
C ASP A 60 -3.51 -6.47 -22.00
N TYR A 61 -3.83 -5.91 -20.82
CA TYR A 61 -4.45 -6.67 -19.75
C TYR A 61 -5.88 -7.12 -20.10
N ARG A 62 -6.58 -6.42 -20.99
CA ARG A 62 -7.92 -6.82 -21.44
C ARG A 62 -7.84 -8.13 -22.22
N GLU A 63 -6.85 -8.23 -23.11
CA GLU A 63 -6.59 -9.48 -23.82
C GLU A 63 -6.23 -10.60 -22.84
N MET A 64 -5.43 -10.32 -21.80
CA MET A 64 -5.12 -11.30 -20.76
C MET A 64 -6.39 -11.77 -20.02
N LEU A 65 -7.27 -10.85 -19.65
CA LEU A 65 -8.53 -11.16 -18.95
C LEU A 65 -9.48 -12.05 -19.80
N GLU A 66 -9.49 -11.84 -21.12
CA GLU A 66 -10.33 -12.61 -22.03
C GLU A 66 -9.76 -13.99 -22.37
N ARG A 67 -8.44 -14.09 -22.53
CA ARG A 67 -7.78 -15.28 -23.10
C ARG A 67 -7.11 -16.19 -22.08
N ALA A 68 -6.81 -15.69 -20.91
CA ALA A 68 -6.18 -16.49 -19.86
C ALA A 68 -7.25 -17.09 -18.92
N ASP A 69 -7.05 -18.36 -18.59
CA ASP A 69 -7.85 -19.04 -17.57
C ASP A 69 -7.34 -18.63 -16.17
N LEU A 70 -8.01 -17.65 -15.56
CA LEU A 70 -7.64 -17.02 -14.31
C LEU A 70 -8.79 -17.03 -13.30
N ASP A 71 -8.49 -17.27 -12.03
CA ASP A 71 -9.40 -17.08 -10.91
C ASP A 71 -9.28 -15.65 -10.36
N ALA A 72 -8.05 -15.11 -10.36
CA ALA A 72 -7.73 -13.82 -9.77
C ALA A 72 -6.68 -13.07 -10.58
N VAL A 73 -6.58 -11.76 -10.35
CA VAL A 73 -5.49 -10.93 -10.84
C VAL A 73 -4.89 -10.06 -9.73
N MET A 74 -3.61 -9.74 -9.88
CA MET A 74 -2.93 -8.70 -9.10
C MET A 74 -2.71 -7.48 -10.00
N VAL A 75 -3.18 -6.32 -9.57
CA VAL A 75 -2.97 -5.05 -10.26
C VAL A 75 -1.82 -4.33 -9.59
N LEU A 76 -0.66 -4.31 -10.25
CA LEU A 76 0.63 -3.84 -9.74
C LEU A 76 1.21 -2.69 -10.58
N THR A 77 0.40 -2.07 -11.41
CA THR A 77 0.71 -0.91 -12.24
C THR A 77 0.82 0.36 -11.39
N GLN A 78 1.07 1.52 -12.01
CA GLN A 78 1.02 2.80 -11.28
C GLN A 78 -0.41 3.35 -11.16
N ASP A 79 -1.28 3.01 -12.11
CA ASP A 79 -2.68 3.41 -12.15
C ASP A 79 -3.53 2.14 -12.01
N HIS A 80 -4.15 1.96 -10.84
CA HIS A 80 -4.76 0.68 -10.45
C HIS A 80 -6.26 0.61 -10.74
N ALA A 81 -6.96 1.73 -10.71
CA ALA A 81 -8.43 1.76 -10.67
C ALA A 81 -9.08 1.09 -11.88
N GLU A 82 -8.69 1.49 -13.10
CA GLU A 82 -9.29 0.97 -14.33
C GLU A 82 -9.04 -0.54 -14.51
N PRO A 83 -7.79 -1.05 -14.43
CA PRO A 83 -7.55 -2.49 -14.58
C PRO A 83 -8.22 -3.32 -13.48
N ALA A 84 -8.32 -2.81 -12.25
CA ALA A 84 -9.00 -3.50 -11.16
C ALA A 84 -10.51 -3.56 -11.38
N THR A 85 -11.10 -2.46 -11.84
CA THR A 85 -12.54 -2.38 -12.17
C THR A 85 -12.90 -3.33 -13.32
N ASP A 86 -12.10 -3.34 -14.39
CA ASP A 86 -12.31 -4.23 -15.53
C ASP A 86 -12.18 -5.71 -15.13
N ALA A 87 -11.21 -6.04 -14.27
CA ALA A 87 -11.04 -7.39 -13.77
C ALA A 87 -12.23 -7.86 -12.89
N LEU A 88 -12.75 -6.98 -12.02
CA LEU A 88 -13.97 -7.27 -11.26
C LEU A 88 -15.17 -7.50 -12.18
N ARG A 89 -15.35 -6.66 -13.22
CA ARG A 89 -16.40 -6.83 -14.24
C ARG A 89 -16.27 -8.14 -15.02
N ALA A 90 -15.04 -8.60 -15.22
CA ALA A 90 -14.75 -9.91 -15.81
C ALA A 90 -14.93 -11.09 -14.83
N GLY A 91 -15.43 -10.85 -13.62
CA GLY A 91 -15.68 -11.88 -12.60
C GLY A 91 -14.42 -12.45 -11.96
N LYS A 92 -13.31 -11.69 -11.93
CA LYS A 92 -12.06 -12.10 -11.31
C LYS A 92 -11.94 -11.50 -9.91
N HIS A 93 -11.38 -12.28 -8.98
CA HIS A 93 -10.91 -11.73 -7.70
C HIS A 93 -9.71 -10.81 -7.94
N VAL A 94 -9.60 -9.72 -7.18
CA VAL A 94 -8.56 -8.72 -7.45
C VAL A 94 -7.77 -8.39 -6.18
N PHE A 95 -6.45 -8.48 -6.29
CA PHE A 95 -5.51 -7.85 -5.38
C PHE A 95 -5.05 -6.53 -6.02
N ILE A 96 -5.16 -5.43 -5.30
CA ILE A 96 -4.90 -4.08 -5.82
C ILE A 96 -3.77 -3.45 -5.02
N GLU A 97 -2.63 -3.17 -5.67
CA GLU A 97 -1.58 -2.40 -5.01
C GLU A 97 -2.06 -0.98 -4.65
N LYS A 98 -1.39 -0.40 -3.70
CA LYS A 98 -1.69 0.97 -3.25
C LYS A 98 -1.02 2.04 -4.15
N PRO A 99 -1.66 3.22 -4.30
CA PRO A 99 -3.00 3.57 -3.84
C PRO A 99 -4.07 2.87 -4.68
N MET A 100 -5.23 2.60 -4.10
CA MET A 100 -6.35 1.97 -4.83
C MET A 100 -6.73 2.76 -6.09
N CYS A 101 -6.73 4.08 -5.98
CA CYS A 101 -7.12 5.04 -7.03
C CYS A 101 -6.59 6.44 -6.67
N HIS A 102 -6.84 7.43 -7.53
CA HIS A 102 -6.41 8.81 -7.30
C HIS A 102 -7.55 9.76 -6.89
N ASN A 103 -8.81 9.38 -7.06
CA ASN A 103 -9.98 10.19 -6.72
C ASN A 103 -11.17 9.33 -6.29
N LEU A 104 -12.22 9.97 -5.79
CA LEU A 104 -13.39 9.26 -5.24
C LEU A 104 -14.30 8.67 -6.32
N ASP A 105 -14.36 9.26 -7.52
CA ASP A 105 -15.19 8.73 -8.61
C ASP A 105 -14.63 7.35 -9.06
N GLU A 106 -13.31 7.23 -9.18
CA GLU A 106 -12.63 5.97 -9.46
C GLU A 106 -12.88 4.93 -8.34
N ALA A 107 -12.85 5.39 -7.08
CA ALA A 107 -13.14 4.52 -5.94
C ALA A 107 -14.58 4.00 -5.99
N ASP A 108 -15.55 4.87 -6.27
CA ASP A 108 -16.96 4.52 -6.33
C ASP A 108 -17.24 3.55 -7.49
N GLU A 109 -16.65 3.77 -8.67
CA GLU A 109 -16.77 2.87 -9.82
C GLU A 109 -16.21 1.46 -9.52
N LEU A 110 -15.06 1.38 -8.84
CA LEU A 110 -14.45 0.12 -8.43
C LEU A 110 -15.32 -0.63 -7.42
N LEU A 111 -15.88 0.09 -6.43
CA LEU A 111 -16.76 -0.50 -5.43
C LEU A 111 -18.08 -1.00 -6.02
N ASP A 112 -18.64 -0.26 -6.98
CA ASP A 112 -19.82 -0.69 -7.72
C ASP A 112 -19.54 -1.98 -8.52
N ALA A 113 -18.40 -2.06 -9.19
CA ALA A 113 -17.99 -3.27 -9.90
C ALA A 113 -17.78 -4.45 -8.95
N GLN A 114 -17.18 -4.22 -7.78
CA GLN A 114 -17.03 -5.24 -6.74
C GLN A 114 -18.38 -5.75 -6.24
N ALA A 115 -19.32 -4.84 -5.96
CA ALA A 115 -20.66 -5.21 -5.48
C ALA A 115 -21.43 -6.03 -6.50
N GLN A 116 -21.28 -5.71 -7.79
CA GLN A 116 -21.95 -6.43 -8.88
C GLN A 116 -21.35 -7.81 -9.14
N SER A 117 -20.03 -7.94 -9.07
CA SER A 117 -19.34 -9.21 -9.31
C SER A 117 -19.42 -10.17 -8.13
N GLY A 118 -19.51 -9.66 -6.92
CA GLY A 118 -19.36 -10.44 -5.68
C GLY A 118 -17.95 -10.99 -5.45
N CYS A 119 -16.97 -10.53 -6.24
CA CYS A 119 -15.57 -10.95 -6.13
C CYS A 119 -14.85 -10.29 -4.95
N VAL A 120 -13.80 -10.94 -4.47
CA VAL A 120 -12.89 -10.35 -3.49
C VAL A 120 -12.12 -9.21 -4.13
N ALA A 121 -12.07 -8.05 -3.46
CA ALA A 121 -11.15 -6.95 -3.78
C ALA A 121 -10.36 -6.62 -2.50
N GLN A 122 -9.08 -7.00 -2.47
CA GLN A 122 -8.15 -6.76 -1.37
C GLN A 122 -7.11 -5.72 -1.77
N LEU A 123 -6.84 -4.76 -0.87
CA LEU A 123 -5.78 -3.77 -1.08
C LEU A 123 -4.44 -4.28 -0.55
N GLY A 124 -3.37 -4.01 -1.28
CA GLY A 124 -1.98 -4.31 -0.92
C GLY A 124 -1.48 -3.39 0.19
N HIS A 125 -2.09 -3.47 1.35
CA HIS A 125 -1.71 -2.76 2.56
C HIS A 125 -0.88 -3.68 3.47
N HIS A 126 0.28 -4.10 2.99
CA HIS A 126 1.10 -5.15 3.59
C HIS A 126 1.37 -4.96 5.09
N LYS A 127 1.58 -3.73 5.58
CA LYS A 127 1.86 -3.48 7.01
C LYS A 127 0.73 -3.90 7.96
N ILE A 128 -0.52 -4.01 7.48
CA ILE A 128 -1.63 -4.54 8.29
C ILE A 128 -1.41 -6.02 8.65
N TYR A 129 -0.66 -6.72 7.81
CA TYR A 129 -0.30 -8.14 7.98
C TYR A 129 1.05 -8.34 8.66
N ASP A 130 1.81 -7.25 8.89
CA ASP A 130 3.12 -7.29 9.55
C ASP A 130 3.00 -7.77 11.00
N PRO A 131 3.70 -8.84 11.41
CA PRO A 131 3.60 -9.38 12.76
C PRO A 131 3.98 -8.37 13.86
N GLY A 132 4.97 -7.50 13.60
CA GLY A 132 5.38 -6.44 14.52
C GLY A 132 4.30 -5.36 14.66
N TYR A 133 3.69 -4.95 13.54
CA TYR A 133 2.55 -4.03 13.58
C TYR A 133 1.37 -4.65 14.34
N VAL A 134 1.02 -5.92 14.09
CA VAL A 134 -0.07 -6.61 14.79
C VAL A 134 0.19 -6.64 16.29
N ALA A 135 1.42 -6.99 16.71
CA ALA A 135 1.80 -6.99 18.12
C ALA A 135 1.77 -5.59 18.74
N GLY A 136 2.31 -4.59 18.06
CA GLY A 136 2.31 -3.19 18.50
C GLY A 136 0.91 -2.61 18.62
N ARG A 137 0.04 -2.88 17.63
CA ARG A 137 -1.37 -2.48 17.66
C ARG A 137 -2.11 -3.06 18.87
N GLU A 138 -1.84 -4.32 19.20
CA GLU A 138 -2.46 -4.94 20.38
C GLU A 138 -1.97 -4.27 21.68
N ARG A 139 -0.68 -3.86 21.77
CA ARG A 139 -0.16 -3.08 22.90
C ARG A 139 -0.80 -1.70 23.00
N ILE A 140 -0.99 -1.02 21.85
CA ILE A 140 -1.65 0.29 21.78
C ILE A 140 -3.10 0.20 22.26
N ARG A 141 -3.83 -0.86 21.90
CA ARG A 141 -5.23 -1.06 22.35
C ARG A 141 -5.36 -1.24 23.86
N GLN A 142 -4.30 -1.66 24.54
CA GLN A 142 -4.26 -1.83 26.00
C GLN A 142 -3.89 -0.54 26.74
N MET A 143 -3.43 0.51 26.02
CA MET A 143 -3.08 1.80 26.62
C MET A 143 -4.32 2.55 27.10
N GLN A 144 -4.16 3.27 28.22
CA GLN A 144 -5.23 4.05 28.83
C GLN A 144 -5.18 5.51 28.37
N SER A 145 -6.28 5.96 27.74
CA SER A 145 -6.44 7.37 27.36
C SER A 145 -5.24 7.94 26.57
N PRO A 146 -4.90 7.44 25.40
CA PRO A 146 -3.85 8.02 24.58
C PRO A 146 -4.10 9.52 24.33
N HIS A 147 -3.04 10.35 24.40
CA HIS A 147 -3.13 11.79 24.20
C HIS A 147 -2.52 12.26 22.90
N LEU A 148 -1.49 11.56 22.42
CA LEU A 148 -0.74 11.95 21.23
C LEU A 148 -0.29 10.73 20.45
N ILE A 149 -0.46 10.79 19.14
CA ILE A 149 0.18 9.92 18.15
C ILE A 149 1.19 10.76 17.38
N ARG A 150 2.41 10.28 17.26
CA ARG A 150 3.39 10.79 16.29
C ARG A 150 3.63 9.69 15.26
N LEU A 151 3.40 10.02 14.01
CA LEU A 151 3.60 9.11 12.90
C LEU A 151 4.39 9.83 11.82
N TYR A 152 5.50 9.27 11.41
CA TYR A 152 6.31 9.87 10.38
C TYR A 152 6.91 8.84 9.42
N ASP A 153 7.10 9.27 8.18
CA ASP A 153 7.79 8.55 7.12
C ASP A 153 8.80 9.51 6.47
N ILE A 154 10.07 9.36 6.86
CA ILE A 154 11.18 10.13 6.34
C ILE A 154 12.04 9.20 5.51
N ASN A 155 12.07 9.44 4.21
CA ASN A 155 12.78 8.57 3.30
C ASN A 155 13.70 9.33 2.35
N GLY A 156 14.75 8.64 1.96
CA GLY A 156 15.61 9.00 0.85
C GLY A 156 15.28 8.17 -0.41
N PRO A 157 16.12 8.22 -1.41
CA PRO A 157 16.02 7.33 -2.57
C PRO A 157 16.12 5.86 -2.16
N ASN A 158 15.29 5.02 -2.78
CA ASN A 158 15.27 3.59 -2.49
C ASN A 158 16.44 2.80 -3.12
N ASP A 159 17.32 3.44 -3.86
CA ASP A 159 18.42 2.80 -4.59
C ASP A 159 19.28 1.92 -3.68
N LEU A 160 19.60 2.41 -2.46
CA LEU A 160 20.37 1.67 -1.48
C LEU A 160 19.77 0.29 -1.14
N PHE A 161 18.43 0.21 -1.13
CA PHE A 161 17.72 -1.02 -0.79
C PHE A 161 17.44 -1.89 -2.01
N LEU A 162 17.45 -1.30 -3.21
CA LEU A 162 17.08 -1.96 -4.47
C LEU A 162 18.29 -2.41 -5.30
N GLU A 163 19.49 -1.88 -5.06
CA GLU A 163 20.72 -2.19 -5.85
C GLU A 163 21.13 -3.66 -5.80
N HIS A 164 20.63 -4.41 -4.82
CA HIS A 164 20.92 -5.83 -4.63
C HIS A 164 20.00 -6.77 -5.41
N TYR A 165 18.93 -6.23 -6.01
CA TYR A 165 17.95 -7.00 -6.76
C TYR A 165 18.23 -6.94 -8.26
N ASP A 166 18.17 -8.10 -8.91
CA ASP A 166 18.22 -8.20 -10.36
C ASP A 166 16.84 -7.90 -10.95
N ILE A 167 16.56 -6.59 -11.12
CA ILE A 167 15.30 -6.08 -11.65
C ILE A 167 15.40 -5.90 -13.16
N VAL A 168 14.63 -6.69 -13.90
CA VAL A 168 14.50 -6.56 -15.35
C VAL A 168 13.73 -5.28 -15.68
N ARG A 169 14.32 -4.46 -16.56
CA ARG A 169 13.68 -3.25 -17.10
C ARG A 169 14.09 -3.09 -18.56
N VAL A 170 13.10 -3.05 -19.46
CA VAL A 170 13.32 -2.76 -20.88
C VAL A 170 12.61 -1.44 -21.19
N ASP A 171 13.30 -0.51 -21.82
CA ASP A 171 12.75 0.81 -22.18
C ASP A 171 12.20 0.77 -23.61
N ASP A 172 11.11 0.04 -23.80
CA ASP A 172 10.45 -0.19 -25.07
C ASP A 172 8.97 0.26 -25.12
N VAL A 173 8.49 0.89 -24.06
CA VAL A 173 7.16 1.52 -24.08
C VAL A 173 7.21 2.80 -24.92
N ASP A 174 6.26 2.95 -25.85
CA ASP A 174 6.18 4.14 -26.69
C ASP A 174 6.12 5.44 -25.89
N ALA A 175 6.85 6.46 -26.36
CA ALA A 175 6.93 7.74 -25.65
C ALA A 175 5.57 8.46 -25.56
N GLY A 176 4.73 8.36 -26.61
CA GLY A 176 3.37 8.91 -26.63
C GLY A 176 2.47 8.21 -25.62
N GLU A 177 2.64 6.90 -25.43
CA GLU A 177 1.91 6.14 -24.41
C GLU A 177 2.33 6.54 -23.00
N LYS A 178 3.62 6.69 -22.73
CA LYS A 178 4.13 7.22 -21.44
C LYS A 178 3.53 8.60 -21.12
N GLU A 179 3.52 9.49 -22.13
CA GLU A 179 2.95 10.83 -21.98
C GLU A 179 1.43 10.77 -21.74
N ARG A 180 0.71 9.92 -22.49
CA ARG A 180 -0.73 9.70 -22.32
C ARG A 180 -1.06 9.25 -20.88
N MET A 181 -0.35 8.25 -20.37
CA MET A 181 -0.54 7.76 -19.00
C MET A 181 -0.24 8.84 -17.96
N GLY A 182 0.83 9.62 -18.17
CA GLY A 182 1.16 10.76 -17.30
C GLY A 182 0.05 11.82 -17.25
N ARG A 183 -0.53 12.18 -18.41
CA ARG A 183 -1.67 13.10 -18.49
C ARG A 183 -2.90 12.55 -17.78
N LEU A 184 -3.27 11.31 -18.03
CA LEU A 184 -4.45 10.69 -17.39
C LEU A 184 -4.33 10.69 -15.88
N ARG A 185 -3.15 10.36 -15.36
CA ARG A 185 -2.88 10.41 -13.91
C ARG A 185 -3.01 11.83 -13.36
N GLN A 186 -2.45 12.81 -14.04
CA GLN A 186 -2.57 14.21 -13.64
C GLN A 186 -4.03 14.67 -13.64
N GLU A 187 -4.80 14.34 -14.66
CA GLU A 187 -6.22 14.63 -14.76
C GLU A 187 -7.02 13.95 -13.64
N SER A 188 -6.70 12.69 -13.34
CA SER A 188 -7.31 11.96 -12.24
C SER A 188 -7.05 12.64 -10.88
N MET A 189 -5.81 13.04 -10.59
CA MET A 189 -5.50 13.81 -9.38
C MET A 189 -6.18 15.18 -9.35
N GLN A 190 -6.30 15.85 -10.51
CA GLN A 190 -7.03 17.14 -10.60
C GLN A 190 -8.54 16.97 -10.33
N ARG A 191 -9.14 15.84 -10.71
CA ARG A 191 -10.54 15.55 -10.31
C ARG A 191 -10.68 15.45 -8.78
N ALA A 192 -9.67 14.95 -8.08
CA ALA A 192 -9.69 14.83 -6.61
C ALA A 192 -9.59 16.17 -5.87
N ILE A 193 -8.62 17.01 -6.24
CA ILE A 193 -8.23 18.19 -5.47
C ILE A 193 -8.39 19.52 -6.24
N GLY A 194 -8.89 19.47 -7.49
CA GLY A 194 -8.94 20.62 -8.38
C GLY A 194 -7.57 20.92 -9.01
N VAL A 195 -7.55 21.96 -9.84
CA VAL A 195 -6.29 22.48 -10.39
C VAL A 195 -5.57 23.24 -9.28
N GLN A 196 -4.39 22.78 -8.91
CA GLN A 196 -3.58 23.29 -7.82
C GLN A 196 -2.19 23.70 -8.32
N PRO A 197 -1.45 24.53 -7.57
CA PRO A 197 -0.03 24.77 -7.81
C PRO A 197 0.78 23.45 -7.83
N GLU A 198 1.86 23.43 -8.60
CA GLU A 198 2.68 22.23 -8.79
C GLU A 198 3.15 21.60 -7.46
N ALA A 199 3.52 22.42 -6.47
CA ALA A 199 3.90 21.95 -5.14
C ALA A 199 2.79 21.18 -4.43
N VAL A 200 1.53 21.62 -4.56
CA VAL A 200 0.37 20.95 -3.96
C VAL A 200 0.05 19.65 -4.70
N MET A 201 0.12 19.66 -6.05
CA MET A 201 -0.04 18.46 -6.86
C MET A 201 1.02 17.41 -6.52
N ARG A 202 2.28 17.85 -6.35
CA ARG A 202 3.38 16.97 -5.93
C ARG A 202 3.16 16.40 -4.54
N ALA A 203 2.70 17.22 -3.58
CA ALA A 203 2.36 16.76 -2.23
C ALA A 203 1.25 15.71 -2.26
N TYR A 204 0.19 15.92 -3.05
CA TYR A 204 -0.88 14.93 -3.20
C TYR A 204 -0.36 13.61 -3.78
N GLY A 205 0.46 13.66 -4.83
CA GLY A 205 1.09 12.47 -5.38
C GLY A 205 1.96 11.72 -4.36
N LYS A 206 2.67 12.46 -3.47
CA LYS A 206 3.40 11.85 -2.35
C LYS A 206 2.49 11.25 -1.30
N MET A 207 1.39 11.91 -0.96
CA MET A 207 0.40 11.36 -0.03
C MET A 207 -0.15 10.03 -0.55
N LEU A 208 -0.49 9.95 -1.84
CA LEU A 208 -0.94 8.73 -2.50
C LEU A 208 0.13 7.63 -2.52
N GLY A 209 1.41 7.99 -2.72
CA GLY A 209 2.51 7.04 -2.82
C GLY A 209 3.10 6.58 -1.50
N LEU A 210 3.16 7.47 -0.49
CA LEU A 210 3.82 7.24 0.80
C LEU A 210 2.83 7.30 1.96
N SER A 211 2.21 8.46 2.24
CA SER A 211 1.40 8.60 3.45
C SER A 211 0.16 7.69 3.47
N ILE A 212 -0.24 7.13 2.33
CA ILE A 212 -1.27 6.09 2.32
C ILE A 212 -0.87 4.90 3.22
N HIS A 213 0.44 4.58 3.34
CA HIS A 213 0.92 3.56 4.26
C HIS A 213 0.68 3.94 5.72
N ASP A 214 0.90 5.20 6.05
CA ASP A 214 0.66 5.75 7.38
C ASP A 214 -0.83 5.79 7.70
N ILE A 215 -1.65 6.19 6.72
CA ILE A 215 -3.10 6.29 6.90
C ILE A 215 -3.72 4.91 7.17
N TYR A 216 -3.33 3.85 6.45
CA TYR A 216 -3.96 2.56 6.70
C TYR A 216 -3.49 1.89 8.01
N ILE A 217 -2.26 2.14 8.49
CA ILE A 217 -1.86 1.67 9.83
C ILE A 217 -2.54 2.46 10.95
N LEU A 218 -2.79 3.76 10.77
CA LEU A 218 -3.61 4.56 11.67
C LEU A 218 -5.04 4.05 11.71
N ASP A 219 -5.65 3.82 10.53
CA ASP A 219 -7.00 3.29 10.40
C ASP A 219 -7.12 1.92 11.09
N GLY A 220 -6.14 1.04 10.89
CA GLY A 220 -6.10 -0.27 11.55
C GLY A 220 -5.97 -0.22 13.07
N ALA A 221 -5.35 0.82 13.63
CA ALA A 221 -5.10 0.95 15.06
C ALA A 221 -6.18 1.78 15.79
N PHE A 222 -6.66 2.87 15.19
CA PHE A 222 -7.51 3.89 15.81
C PHE A 222 -8.81 4.18 15.03
N GLY A 223 -8.98 3.61 13.83
CA GLY A 223 -9.95 4.11 12.86
C GLY A 223 -9.48 5.41 12.19
N LEU A 224 -10.31 5.96 11.29
CA LEU A 224 -10.02 7.24 10.67
C LEU A 224 -10.27 8.41 11.64
N PRO A 225 -9.54 9.55 11.50
CA PRO A 225 -9.76 10.72 12.33
C PRO A 225 -11.12 11.37 12.06
N GLU A 226 -11.65 12.08 13.04
CA GLU A 226 -12.90 12.85 12.88
C GLU A 226 -12.74 14.03 11.90
N ARG A 227 -11.54 14.62 11.83
CA ARG A 227 -11.22 15.71 10.92
C ARG A 227 -9.72 15.97 10.81
N VAL A 228 -9.33 16.59 9.73
CA VAL A 228 -8.02 17.24 9.57
C VAL A 228 -8.09 18.64 10.20
N VAL A 229 -7.15 18.95 11.10
CA VAL A 229 -7.08 20.26 11.77
C VAL A 229 -6.34 21.26 10.89
N SER A 230 -5.20 20.88 10.37
CA SER A 230 -4.35 21.69 9.50
C SER A 230 -3.37 20.79 8.72
N THR A 231 -2.92 21.32 7.60
CA THR A 231 -1.79 20.76 6.84
C THR A 231 -0.85 21.90 6.46
N GLU A 232 0.45 21.67 6.56
CA GLU A 232 1.52 22.53 6.06
C GLU A 232 2.28 21.78 4.99
N ILE A 233 2.61 22.45 3.86
CA ILE A 233 3.34 21.87 2.72
C ILE A 233 4.54 22.78 2.42
N TRP A 234 5.73 22.19 2.32
CA TRP A 234 6.96 22.92 1.99
C TRP A 234 7.89 22.12 1.09
N ASN A 235 9.09 22.60 0.86
CA ASN A 235 10.09 21.97 -0.01
C ASN A 235 9.50 21.56 -1.39
N GLY A 236 8.74 22.49 -2.02
CA GLY A 236 8.12 22.27 -3.34
C GLY A 236 7.19 21.05 -3.37
N GLY A 237 6.51 20.74 -2.25
CA GLY A 237 5.64 19.58 -2.11
C GLY A 237 6.39 18.28 -1.77
N GLY A 238 7.68 18.38 -1.49
CA GLY A 238 8.52 17.24 -1.07
C GLY A 238 8.34 16.85 0.39
N ALA A 239 7.78 17.75 1.20
CA ALA A 239 7.54 17.53 2.61
C ALA A 239 6.22 18.17 3.05
N PHE A 240 5.56 17.57 4.03
CA PHE A 240 4.33 18.10 4.62
C PHE A 240 4.11 17.52 6.02
N VAL A 241 3.31 18.22 6.82
CA VAL A 241 2.81 17.77 8.11
C VAL A 241 1.31 18.01 8.20
N SER A 242 0.58 17.05 8.75
CA SER A 242 -0.85 17.20 9.03
C SER A 242 -1.15 16.92 10.50
N ILE A 243 -2.05 17.70 11.09
CA ILE A 243 -2.59 17.45 12.42
C ILE A 243 -3.99 16.87 12.25
N LEU A 244 -4.18 15.64 12.75
CA LEU A 244 -5.43 14.91 12.68
C LEU A 244 -6.07 14.85 14.07
N ALA A 245 -7.39 15.09 14.15
CA ALA A 245 -8.15 15.03 15.39
C ALA A 245 -8.95 13.73 15.49
N TYR A 246 -8.78 13.06 16.61
CA TYR A 246 -9.50 11.85 17.01
C TYR A 246 -10.43 12.14 18.19
N PRO A 247 -11.37 11.24 18.51
CA PRO A 247 -12.19 11.33 19.72
C PRO A 247 -11.34 11.47 20.99
N ASN A 248 -11.97 11.87 22.09
CA ASN A 248 -11.34 12.00 23.41
C ASN A 248 -10.13 12.93 23.44
N ASN A 249 -10.12 13.96 22.59
CA ASN A 249 -9.05 14.94 22.47
C ASN A 249 -7.69 14.37 22.05
N LEU A 250 -7.63 13.16 21.52
CA LEU A 250 -6.42 12.57 20.95
C LEU A 250 -6.03 13.32 19.65
N ARG A 251 -4.76 13.59 19.47
CA ARG A 251 -4.20 14.19 18.24
C ARG A 251 -3.16 13.26 17.62
N CYS A 252 -3.16 13.21 16.29
CA CYS A 252 -2.06 12.63 15.52
C CYS A 252 -1.33 13.75 14.80
N ILE A 253 -0.01 13.78 14.91
CA ILE A 253 0.89 14.54 14.05
C ILE A 253 1.46 13.54 13.06
N LEU A 254 1.09 13.71 11.80
CA LEU A 254 1.58 12.90 10.68
C LEU A 254 2.49 13.77 9.84
N ASP A 255 3.76 13.40 9.72
CA ASP A 255 4.72 14.09 8.90
C ASP A 255 5.41 13.16 7.89
N THR A 256 5.58 13.66 6.68
CA THR A 256 6.25 12.94 5.60
C THR A 256 7.27 13.87 4.95
N ALA A 257 8.48 13.39 4.76
CA ALA A 257 9.49 14.14 4.05
C ALA A 257 10.36 13.24 3.17
N ALA A 258 10.54 13.63 1.91
CA ALA A 258 11.57 13.08 1.06
C ALA A 258 12.86 13.92 1.20
N VAL A 259 13.91 13.29 1.66
CA VAL A 259 15.25 13.88 1.83
C VAL A 259 16.18 13.23 0.81
N LEU A 260 16.40 13.88 -0.33
CA LEU A 260 17.01 13.27 -1.52
C LEU A 260 18.44 12.72 -1.31
N ASP A 261 19.20 13.30 -0.40
CA ASP A 261 20.57 12.86 -0.13
C ASP A 261 20.69 11.91 1.07
N LEU A 262 19.56 11.64 1.74
CA LEU A 262 19.52 10.75 2.90
C LEU A 262 19.45 9.30 2.42
N ARG A 263 20.47 8.51 2.75
CA ARG A 263 20.50 7.07 2.48
C ARG A 263 19.99 6.29 3.69
N LEU A 264 18.76 6.60 4.08
CA LEU A 264 18.09 6.02 5.25
C LEU A 264 16.59 5.95 4.99
N PHE A 265 15.94 4.96 5.58
CA PHE A 265 14.50 4.87 5.73
C PHE A 265 14.18 4.95 7.22
N ASP A 266 13.33 5.90 7.63
CA ASP A 266 12.93 6.08 9.02
C ASP A 266 11.41 6.30 9.07
N GLU A 267 10.70 5.25 9.44
CA GLU A 267 9.24 5.25 9.59
C GLU A 267 8.86 4.70 10.96
N ARG A 268 8.05 5.47 11.68
CA ARG A 268 7.68 5.12 13.05
C ARG A 268 6.32 5.66 13.44
N MET A 269 5.53 4.83 14.12
CA MET A 269 4.31 5.24 14.83
C MET A 269 4.54 5.14 16.34
N THR A 270 4.47 6.26 17.05
CA THR A 270 4.61 6.34 18.50
C THR A 270 3.35 6.89 19.14
N VAL A 271 2.83 6.19 20.15
CA VAL A 271 1.63 6.55 20.90
C VAL A 271 2.02 6.85 22.34
N TYR A 272 1.56 8.00 22.83
CA TYR A 272 1.81 8.51 24.18
C TYR A 272 0.53 8.48 25.01
N ALA A 273 0.60 7.86 26.17
CA ALA A 273 -0.48 7.77 27.14
C ALA A 273 0.06 7.94 28.57
N PRO A 274 -0.79 8.21 29.59
CA PRO A 274 -0.35 8.35 30.98
C PRO A 274 0.33 7.11 31.55
N ASP A 275 0.01 5.93 31.04
CA ASP A 275 0.55 4.64 31.48
C ASP A 275 1.80 4.20 30.71
N GLY A 276 2.22 4.96 29.68
CA GLY A 276 3.45 4.67 28.95
C GLY A 276 3.48 5.17 27.52
N ILE A 277 4.45 4.64 26.77
CA ILE A 277 4.69 4.93 25.35
C ILE A 277 4.82 3.60 24.63
N VAL A 278 4.21 3.49 23.46
CA VAL A 278 4.42 2.37 22.54
C VAL A 278 4.87 2.92 21.20
N SER A 279 5.99 2.43 20.68
CA SER A 279 6.49 2.75 19.35
C SER A 279 6.52 1.50 18.47
N ILE A 280 6.03 1.61 17.25
CA ILE A 280 6.19 0.62 16.18
C ILE A 280 7.20 1.20 15.20
N VAL A 281 8.32 0.52 15.01
CA VAL A 281 9.43 0.95 14.15
C VAL A 281 9.46 0.05 12.93
N PHE A 282 9.21 0.63 11.76
CA PHE A 282 9.15 -0.11 10.50
C PHE A 282 10.50 -0.09 9.79
N PRO A 283 11.00 -1.23 9.32
CA PRO A 283 12.15 -1.26 8.42
C PRO A 283 11.74 -0.81 7.00
N SER A 284 12.74 -0.54 6.15
CA SER A 284 12.46 -0.41 4.71
C SER A 284 11.79 -1.68 4.18
N PRO A 285 10.65 -1.56 3.45
CA PRO A 285 9.92 -2.71 2.94
C PRO A 285 10.73 -3.54 1.92
N PHE A 286 11.83 -2.99 1.39
CA PHE A 286 12.71 -3.67 0.44
C PHE A 286 13.81 -4.50 1.10
N LEU A 287 13.91 -4.48 2.43
CA LEU A 287 14.83 -5.33 3.19
C LEU A 287 14.12 -6.63 3.58
N LYS A 288 14.51 -7.73 2.96
CA LYS A 288 13.89 -9.04 3.24
C LYS A 288 14.17 -9.52 4.65
N ASN A 289 13.12 -10.06 5.28
CA ASN A 289 13.15 -10.56 6.66
C ASN A 289 13.62 -9.53 7.70
N ALA A 290 13.50 -8.24 7.39
CA ALA A 290 13.73 -7.19 8.38
C ALA A 290 12.49 -7.02 9.25
N ALA A 291 12.63 -7.27 10.55
CA ALA A 291 11.49 -7.28 11.44
C ALA A 291 11.05 -5.87 11.80
N THR A 292 9.75 -5.62 11.81
CA THR A 292 9.13 -4.50 12.52
C THR A 292 9.29 -4.71 14.03
N VAL A 293 9.80 -3.70 14.71
CA VAL A 293 10.14 -3.76 16.14
C VAL A 293 9.14 -2.93 16.94
N VAL A 294 8.71 -3.48 18.09
CA VAL A 294 7.86 -2.78 19.06
C VAL A 294 8.70 -2.40 20.28
N GLU A 295 8.80 -1.10 20.52
CA GLU A 295 9.45 -0.52 21.71
C GLU A 295 8.37 -0.05 22.67
N GLU A 296 8.50 -0.40 23.96
CA GLU A 296 7.56 -0.01 25.01
C GLU A 296 8.31 0.62 26.18
N TRP A 297 7.78 1.73 26.68
CA TRP A 297 8.17 2.37 27.94
C TRP A 297 6.94 2.41 28.84
N ARG A 298 6.96 1.65 29.94
CA ARG A 298 5.83 1.58 30.87
C ARG A 298 6.23 2.02 32.28
N MET A 299 5.30 2.73 32.92
CA MET A 299 5.43 3.02 34.34
C MET A 299 4.98 1.81 35.16
N ASP A 300 5.82 1.35 36.09
CA ASP A 300 5.54 0.31 37.05
C ASP A 300 5.72 0.93 38.45
N GLY A 301 4.67 1.53 38.97
CA GLY A 301 4.73 2.39 40.17
C GLY A 301 5.61 3.62 39.95
N LYS A 302 6.73 3.70 40.68
CA LYS A 302 7.72 4.78 40.52
C LYS A 302 8.88 4.38 39.56
N HIS A 303 8.86 3.18 39.06
CA HIS A 303 9.89 2.67 38.16
C HIS A 303 9.47 2.80 36.72
N PHE A 304 10.45 3.02 35.89
CA PHE A 304 10.30 3.02 34.43
C PHE A 304 10.85 1.71 33.89
N ARG A 305 10.06 1.02 33.07
CA ARG A 305 10.46 -0.22 32.40
C ARG A 305 10.51 0.02 30.90
N GLU A 306 11.60 -0.38 30.29
CA GLU A 306 11.79 -0.38 28.84
C GLU A 306 11.87 -1.81 28.35
N SER A 307 11.24 -2.09 27.19
CA SER A 307 11.31 -3.37 26.49
C SER A 307 11.25 -3.19 25.00
N THR A 308 11.90 -4.10 24.28
CA THR A 308 11.89 -4.19 22.83
C THR A 308 11.42 -5.58 22.42
N THR A 309 10.47 -5.67 21.52
CA THR A 309 9.90 -6.94 21.04
C THR A 309 10.04 -7.06 19.55
N THR A 310 10.59 -8.18 19.09
CA THR A 310 10.51 -8.65 17.70
C THR A 310 9.52 -9.80 17.65
N ALA A 311 8.39 -9.61 16.98
CA ALA A 311 7.32 -10.61 16.96
C ALA A 311 7.61 -11.74 15.99
N SER A 312 8.18 -11.45 14.83
CA SER A 312 8.53 -12.42 13.79
C SER A 312 9.49 -11.79 12.77
N TYR A 313 10.10 -12.65 11.96
CA TYR A 313 10.85 -12.27 10.76
C TYR A 313 10.11 -12.66 9.48
N GLU A 314 8.82 -13.02 9.58
CA GLU A 314 8.02 -13.37 8.40
C GLU A 314 7.62 -12.12 7.63
N GLU A 315 7.60 -12.24 6.31
CA GLU A 315 7.36 -11.15 5.37
C GLU A 315 5.88 -10.75 5.31
N ALA A 316 5.61 -9.47 5.53
CA ALA A 316 4.26 -8.91 5.48
C ALA A 316 3.59 -9.11 4.11
N PHE A 317 4.34 -8.95 3.02
CA PHE A 317 3.85 -9.20 1.65
C PHE A 317 3.44 -10.65 1.43
N LYS A 318 4.17 -11.61 2.01
CA LYS A 318 3.79 -13.02 1.94
C LYS A 318 2.52 -13.31 2.73
N LEU A 319 2.40 -12.73 3.93
CA LEU A 319 1.22 -12.92 4.78
C LEU A 319 -0.05 -12.30 4.17
N GLU A 320 0.05 -11.18 3.48
CA GLU A 320 -1.11 -10.61 2.78
C GLU A 320 -1.58 -11.48 1.60
N LEU A 321 -0.65 -12.12 0.88
CA LEU A 321 -0.99 -13.09 -0.19
C LEU A 321 -1.67 -14.33 0.37
N ILE A 322 -1.16 -14.89 1.47
CA ILE A 322 -1.81 -16.01 2.16
C ILE A 322 -3.24 -15.64 2.59
N HIS A 323 -3.42 -14.42 3.10
CA HIS A 323 -4.76 -13.95 3.47
C HIS A 323 -5.65 -13.73 2.24
N PHE A 324 -5.13 -13.22 1.12
CA PHE A 324 -5.88 -13.07 -0.12
C PHE A 324 -6.40 -14.42 -0.63
N HIS A 325 -5.55 -15.43 -0.65
CA HIS A 325 -5.96 -16.81 -0.96
C HIS A 325 -7.08 -17.30 -0.04
N ASP A 326 -6.95 -17.07 1.26
CA ASP A 326 -7.93 -17.48 2.26
C ASP A 326 -9.28 -16.76 2.09
N CYS A 327 -9.27 -15.51 1.64
CA CYS A 327 -10.48 -14.77 1.26
C CYS A 327 -11.16 -15.40 0.04
N ILE A 328 -10.40 -15.82 -0.98
CA ILE A 328 -10.95 -16.44 -2.19
C ILE A 328 -11.53 -17.82 -1.88
N VAL A 329 -10.75 -18.69 -1.23
CA VAL A 329 -11.09 -20.11 -1.09
C VAL A 329 -12.07 -20.36 0.07
N ASN A 330 -11.93 -19.62 1.16
CA ASN A 330 -12.71 -19.83 2.39
C ASN A 330 -13.76 -18.73 2.63
N GLY A 331 -13.91 -17.76 1.71
CA GLY A 331 -14.93 -16.72 1.80
C GLY A 331 -14.71 -15.74 2.96
N LYS A 332 -13.45 -15.57 3.42
CA LYS A 332 -13.15 -14.58 4.46
C LYS A 332 -13.23 -13.16 3.92
N THR A 333 -13.56 -12.22 4.77
CA THR A 333 -13.48 -10.80 4.44
C THR A 333 -12.03 -10.33 4.51
N PRO A 334 -11.53 -9.62 3.48
CA PRO A 334 -10.20 -9.04 3.53
C PRO A 334 -10.01 -8.12 4.75
N HIS A 335 -8.85 -8.18 5.40
CA HIS A 335 -8.49 -7.21 6.44
C HIS A 335 -8.32 -5.79 5.85
N THR A 336 -8.03 -5.70 4.56
CA THR A 336 -7.84 -4.47 3.80
C THR A 336 -8.80 -4.42 2.61
N PRO A 337 -10.15 -4.32 2.86
CA PRO A 337 -11.12 -4.33 1.78
C PRO A 337 -11.06 -3.03 0.98
N ALA A 338 -11.42 -3.07 -0.30
CA ALA A 338 -11.46 -1.90 -1.17
C ALA A 338 -12.34 -0.75 -0.61
N SER A 339 -13.40 -1.06 0.13
CA SER A 339 -14.25 -0.06 0.80
C SER A 339 -13.48 0.81 1.80
N GLY A 340 -12.51 0.26 2.51
CA GLY A 340 -11.60 1.03 3.37
C GLY A 340 -10.72 2.00 2.59
N GLY A 341 -10.25 1.59 1.41
CA GLY A 341 -9.41 2.42 0.54
C GLY A 341 -10.08 3.72 0.11
N ARG A 342 -11.37 3.69 -0.21
CA ARG A 342 -12.13 4.91 -0.54
C ARG A 342 -12.07 5.96 0.59
N ALA A 343 -12.29 5.53 1.83
CA ALA A 343 -12.26 6.42 2.99
C ALA A 343 -10.86 6.98 3.25
N GLN A 344 -9.83 6.18 3.00
CA GLN A 344 -8.43 6.61 3.11
C GLN A 344 -8.07 7.65 2.04
N ILE A 345 -8.51 7.47 0.78
CA ILE A 345 -8.36 8.48 -0.28
C ILE A 345 -9.09 9.77 0.09
N ALA A 346 -10.32 9.68 0.64
CA ALA A 346 -11.05 10.87 1.09
C ALA A 346 -10.26 11.66 2.16
N LEU A 347 -9.62 10.97 3.10
CA LEU A 347 -8.78 11.61 4.10
C LEU A 347 -7.57 12.32 3.48
N LEU A 348 -6.89 11.72 2.50
CA LEU A 348 -5.77 12.37 1.80
C LEU A 348 -6.23 13.65 1.07
N ILE A 349 -7.41 13.61 0.44
CA ILE A 349 -8.03 14.79 -0.19
C ILE A 349 -8.33 15.87 0.87
N ASP A 350 -8.84 15.49 2.03
CA ASP A 350 -9.13 16.45 3.12
C ASP A 350 -7.86 17.05 3.74
N MET A 351 -6.76 16.28 3.77
CA MET A 351 -5.44 16.81 4.16
C MET A 351 -4.98 17.91 3.20
N ILE A 352 -5.13 17.73 1.88
CA ILE A 352 -4.83 18.78 0.90
C ILE A 352 -5.77 19.99 1.07
N LYS A 353 -7.06 19.77 1.28
CA LYS A 353 -8.04 20.87 1.51
C LYS A 353 -7.79 21.65 2.80
N ALA A 354 -7.11 21.05 3.77
CA ALA A 354 -6.75 21.71 5.02
C ALA A 354 -5.49 22.59 4.91
N TYR A 355 -4.72 22.47 3.83
CA TYR A 355 -3.59 23.36 3.55
C TYR A 355 -4.05 24.79 3.29
N ARG A 356 -3.37 25.76 3.89
CA ARG A 356 -3.55 27.19 3.68
C ARG A 356 -2.18 27.78 3.35
N PRO A 357 -1.97 28.24 2.09
CA PRO A 357 -0.70 28.85 1.65
C PRO A 357 -0.40 30.16 2.36
#